data_70461a790e8b7a2751624120313e53db
#
_entry.id   70461a790e8b7a2751624120313e53db
#
_cell.length_a   1.000
_cell.length_b   1.000
_cell.length_c   1.000
_cell.angle_alpha   90.00
_cell.angle_beta   90.00
_cell.angle_gamma   90.00
#
_symmetry.space_group_name_H-M   'P 1'
#
loop_
_entity.id
_entity.type
_entity.pdbx_description
1 polymer ?
#
loop_
_entity_poly.entity_id
_entity_poly.type
_entity_poly.pdbx_seq_one_letter_code
_entity_poly.pdbx_strand_id
1 'polypeptide(L)'
;MESTYDVIVVGAGGAGMTAALAAKTKHGLETVVIEKSSYFGGSTSRSGGGVWIPGNYALKAAGQVEPGDADAAKLYLESIVGDVVPRERRDTYVDRGPEVLEFLRAATPVRLKWVPDYADYHPEAPGGRLKGRSVEPVPTDARIIGDELKRLHPPYAKAPANMVVTQADFRKMATGFRTIKGPLTMVRVGLRKVISTLLGRRLFGMGAALAISLRKGLMDAQVPVLYEHELTDLIVEGGRVVGIRVSTPDGPKELRARKGVILGSGGFEHNQELRDKWQPAPQNVDWSTGAPSNTGAGILAGIAAGAATDLLDEAWWGPTIMLPGRSWFLLSERNLPGSFIVNAEGRRFMNEALPYVEAVHEIQKGQASGVEHVPSWMIFDQTYRSRYIFAGLSGQQPIPGRWFKEEFVVKSESIEGLAERIGVPAENLAATVERFNGFARTGDDEDFHRGVSGYDHYYSDPTVKPNCSLAPLDKAPFYAVKILPGDLGTKGGLVTDAHARVLRPDGSVIEGLWAAGNVSSAVMGRTYAGPGATIGPAMVFGYLAAEDLASA
;
A
#
# COMPACT_ATOMS: atom_id res chain seq x y z
N MET A 1 10.67 -33.05 19.15
CA MET A 1 11.16 -33.56 17.84
C MET A 1 11.44 -32.36 16.97
N GLU A 2 12.63 -32.26 16.42
CA GLU A 2 12.93 -31.25 15.41
C GLU A 2 12.11 -31.54 14.15
N SER A 3 11.30 -30.56 13.72
CA SER A 3 10.55 -30.69 12.46
C SER A 3 11.44 -30.20 11.32
N THR A 4 11.68 -31.06 10.32
CA THR A 4 12.52 -30.78 9.16
C THR A 4 11.68 -30.72 7.90
N TYR A 5 11.83 -29.64 7.12
CA TYR A 5 11.16 -29.38 5.84
C TYR A 5 12.20 -29.18 4.73
N ASP A 6 11.78 -29.17 3.47
CA ASP A 6 12.67 -28.70 2.40
C ASP A 6 12.80 -27.17 2.45
N VAL A 7 11.67 -26.50 2.65
CA VAL A 7 11.57 -25.03 2.64
C VAL A 7 10.77 -24.54 3.84
N ILE A 8 11.30 -23.56 4.54
CA ILE A 8 10.57 -22.79 5.54
C ILE A 8 10.31 -21.40 4.99
N VAL A 9 9.05 -20.98 4.96
CA VAL A 9 8.63 -19.64 4.57
C VAL A 9 8.17 -18.88 5.80
N VAL A 10 8.74 -17.70 6.04
CA VAL A 10 8.41 -16.85 7.18
C VAL A 10 7.45 -15.75 6.75
N GLY A 11 6.21 -15.80 7.24
CA GLY A 11 5.15 -14.83 6.99
C GLY A 11 4.08 -15.34 6.01
N ALA A 12 2.81 -15.22 6.42
CA ALA A 12 1.63 -15.60 5.63
C ALA A 12 1.00 -14.40 4.90
N GLY A 13 1.83 -13.44 4.44
CA GLY A 13 1.45 -12.34 3.54
C GLY A 13 1.49 -12.74 2.06
N GLY A 14 1.32 -11.76 1.16
CA GLY A 14 1.32 -11.98 -0.30
C GLY A 14 2.61 -12.62 -0.82
N ALA A 15 3.77 -12.15 -0.34
CA ALA A 15 5.08 -12.71 -0.71
C ALA A 15 5.23 -14.16 -0.25
N GLY A 16 5.05 -14.40 1.06
CA GLY A 16 5.26 -15.74 1.64
C GLY A 16 4.29 -16.78 1.12
N MET A 17 2.99 -16.45 1.00
CA MET A 17 2.00 -17.39 0.45
C MET A 17 2.29 -17.74 -1.02
N THR A 18 2.77 -16.77 -1.82
CA THR A 18 3.15 -17.01 -3.21
C THR A 18 4.40 -17.90 -3.29
N ALA A 19 5.41 -17.62 -2.46
CA ALA A 19 6.62 -18.44 -2.39
C ALA A 19 6.32 -19.88 -1.99
N ALA A 20 5.55 -20.07 -0.92
CA ALA A 20 5.19 -21.40 -0.44
C ALA A 20 4.36 -22.19 -1.46
N LEU A 21 3.44 -21.52 -2.15
CA LEU A 21 2.65 -22.13 -3.21
C LEU A 21 3.53 -22.59 -4.37
N ALA A 22 4.47 -21.75 -4.83
CA ALA A 22 5.41 -22.08 -5.90
C ALA A 22 6.33 -23.24 -5.50
N ALA A 23 6.94 -23.19 -4.32
CA ALA A 23 7.78 -24.26 -3.79
C ALA A 23 7.06 -25.61 -3.78
N LYS A 24 5.81 -25.63 -3.32
CA LYS A 24 5.01 -26.86 -3.23
C LYS A 24 4.49 -27.33 -4.57
N THR A 25 3.79 -26.49 -5.32
CA THR A 25 3.00 -26.92 -6.49
C THR A 25 3.82 -27.02 -7.76
N LYS A 26 4.87 -26.20 -7.91
CA LYS A 26 5.75 -26.22 -9.08
C LYS A 26 6.94 -27.18 -8.90
N HIS A 27 7.48 -27.25 -7.67
CA HIS A 27 8.72 -27.97 -7.40
C HIS A 27 8.57 -29.19 -6.48
N GLY A 28 7.36 -29.47 -5.97
CA GLY A 28 7.07 -30.64 -5.13
C GLY A 28 7.71 -30.62 -3.74
N LEU A 29 8.28 -29.49 -3.30
CA LEU A 29 9.04 -29.38 -2.07
C LEU A 29 8.14 -29.49 -0.83
N GLU A 30 8.65 -30.14 0.23
CA GLU A 30 8.01 -30.18 1.53
C GLU A 30 8.14 -28.82 2.20
N THR A 31 7.03 -28.06 2.18
CA THR A 31 7.02 -26.64 2.54
C THR A 31 6.14 -26.36 3.74
N VAL A 32 6.60 -25.52 4.66
CA VAL A 32 5.83 -24.97 5.77
C VAL A 32 5.85 -23.45 5.74
N VAL A 33 4.73 -22.82 6.11
CA VAL A 33 4.67 -21.38 6.37
C VAL A 33 4.55 -21.16 7.87
N ILE A 34 5.38 -20.29 8.44
CA ILE A 34 5.19 -19.79 9.81
C ILE A 34 4.62 -18.37 9.77
N GLU A 35 3.72 -18.08 10.70
CA GLU A 35 3.11 -16.76 10.87
C GLU A 35 3.12 -16.36 12.34
N LYS A 36 3.64 -15.17 12.62
CA LYS A 36 3.77 -14.63 13.98
C LYS A 36 2.42 -14.39 14.63
N SER A 37 1.45 -13.87 13.86
CA SER A 37 0.11 -13.54 14.37
C SER A 37 -0.82 -14.76 14.33
N SER A 38 -2.00 -14.62 14.94
CA SER A 38 -3.10 -15.58 14.78
C SER A 38 -3.84 -15.44 13.44
N TYR A 39 -3.39 -14.51 12.55
CA TYR A 39 -4.06 -14.16 11.30
C TYR A 39 -3.13 -14.31 10.11
N PHE A 40 -3.67 -14.79 8.97
CA PHE A 40 -2.98 -14.75 7.67
C PHE A 40 -3.33 -13.48 6.88
N GLY A 41 -2.52 -13.16 5.88
CA GLY A 41 -2.73 -12.11 4.91
C GLY A 41 -1.93 -10.83 5.18
N GLY A 42 -1.51 -10.58 6.43
CA GLY A 42 -0.67 -9.43 6.78
C GLY A 42 -1.17 -8.11 6.19
N SER A 43 -0.27 -7.21 5.81
CA SER A 43 -0.62 -5.94 5.15
C SER A 43 -1.29 -6.15 3.78
N THR A 44 -1.07 -7.28 3.10
CA THR A 44 -1.74 -7.60 1.83
C THR A 44 -3.26 -7.64 2.00
N SER A 45 -3.80 -8.33 3.04
CA SER A 45 -5.24 -8.40 3.27
C SER A 45 -5.87 -7.07 3.67
N ARG A 46 -5.10 -6.18 4.27
CA ARG A 46 -5.53 -4.84 4.72
C ARG A 46 -5.57 -3.81 3.59
N SER A 47 -4.82 -4.05 2.52
CA SER A 47 -4.59 -3.14 1.40
C SER A 47 -5.78 -3.01 0.44
N GLY A 48 -5.69 -2.05 -0.50
CA GLY A 48 -6.57 -1.97 -1.65
C GLY A 48 -6.47 -3.16 -2.62
N GLY A 49 -5.49 -4.04 -2.47
CA GLY A 49 -5.29 -5.24 -3.29
C GLY A 49 -4.85 -4.96 -4.72
N GLY A 50 -4.46 -3.73 -5.04
CA GLY A 50 -3.90 -3.41 -6.35
C GLY A 50 -2.63 -4.20 -6.63
N VAL A 51 -2.42 -4.56 -7.90
CA VAL A 51 -1.22 -5.24 -8.40
C VAL A 51 -0.76 -4.51 -9.65
N TRP A 52 0.45 -3.96 -9.62
CA TRP A 52 1.05 -3.28 -10.77
C TRP A 52 2.09 -4.22 -11.39
N ILE A 53 1.72 -4.90 -12.45
CA ILE A 53 2.60 -5.81 -13.22
C ILE A 53 2.30 -5.58 -14.69
N PRO A 54 3.26 -5.04 -15.48
CA PRO A 54 3.10 -4.84 -16.92
C PRO A 54 2.80 -6.14 -17.67
N GLY A 55 2.11 -6.08 -18.80
CA GLY A 55 1.93 -7.20 -19.71
C GLY A 55 1.13 -8.41 -19.20
N ASN A 56 0.49 -8.31 -18.04
CA ASN A 56 -0.23 -9.43 -17.41
C ASN A 56 -1.55 -9.81 -18.14
N TYR A 57 -2.09 -10.97 -17.80
CA TYR A 57 -3.28 -11.54 -18.44
C TYR A 57 -4.53 -10.66 -18.34
N ALA A 58 -4.70 -9.92 -17.24
CA ALA A 58 -5.88 -9.09 -17.04
C ALA A 58 -5.80 -7.80 -17.86
N LEU A 59 -4.60 -7.25 -18.08
CA LEU A 59 -4.35 -6.17 -19.02
C LEU A 59 -4.57 -6.63 -20.45
N LYS A 60 -4.08 -7.83 -20.84
CA LYS A 60 -4.33 -8.44 -22.15
C LYS A 60 -5.82 -8.60 -22.42
N ALA A 61 -6.55 -9.16 -21.45
CA ALA A 61 -8.01 -9.33 -21.54
C ALA A 61 -8.79 -8.01 -21.68
N ALA A 62 -8.23 -6.91 -21.16
CA ALA A 62 -8.79 -5.57 -21.26
C ALA A 62 -8.33 -4.80 -22.51
N GLY A 63 -7.49 -5.38 -23.38
CA GLY A 63 -6.91 -4.71 -24.54
C GLY A 63 -5.96 -3.57 -24.19
N GLN A 64 -5.28 -3.69 -23.04
CA GLN A 64 -4.38 -2.65 -22.51
C GLN A 64 -2.89 -3.01 -22.65
N VAL A 65 -2.55 -4.04 -23.41
CA VAL A 65 -1.17 -4.43 -23.73
C VAL A 65 -0.89 -4.11 -25.19
N GLU A 66 0.10 -3.28 -25.42
CA GLU A 66 0.57 -2.88 -26.75
C GLU A 66 1.91 -3.56 -27.07
N PRO A 67 2.30 -3.69 -28.35
CA PRO A 67 3.65 -4.09 -28.72
C PRO A 67 4.69 -3.18 -28.04
N GLY A 68 5.71 -3.76 -27.41
CA GLY A 68 6.74 -3.00 -26.68
C GLY A 68 6.35 -2.53 -25.27
N ASP A 69 5.20 -2.96 -24.72
CA ASP A 69 4.76 -2.54 -23.37
C ASP A 69 5.77 -2.93 -22.27
N ALA A 70 6.47 -4.04 -22.42
CA ALA A 70 7.53 -4.44 -21.48
C ALA A 70 8.71 -3.47 -21.52
N ASP A 71 9.17 -3.09 -22.71
CA ASP A 71 10.27 -2.13 -22.87
C ASP A 71 9.88 -0.74 -22.38
N ALA A 72 8.64 -0.30 -22.65
CA ALA A 72 8.10 0.94 -22.12
C ALA A 72 8.02 0.91 -20.58
N ALA A 73 7.66 -0.23 -19.98
CA ALA A 73 7.64 -0.36 -18.53
C ALA A 73 9.04 -0.36 -17.91
N LYS A 74 10.05 -0.97 -18.57
CA LYS A 74 11.46 -0.90 -18.16
C LYS A 74 11.99 0.53 -18.24
N LEU A 75 11.72 1.23 -19.35
CA LEU A 75 12.07 2.65 -19.50
C LEU A 75 11.39 3.51 -18.41
N TYR A 76 10.14 3.23 -18.10
CA TYR A 76 9.44 3.92 -17.02
C TYR A 76 10.11 3.71 -15.67
N LEU A 77 10.41 2.46 -15.28
CA LEU A 77 11.12 2.17 -14.04
C LEU A 77 12.53 2.76 -14.02
N GLU A 78 13.24 2.76 -15.17
CA GLU A 78 14.54 3.42 -15.27
C GLU A 78 14.43 4.92 -15.01
N SER A 79 13.41 5.59 -15.57
CA SER A 79 13.23 7.04 -15.44
C SER A 79 12.87 7.49 -14.03
N ILE A 80 12.08 6.69 -13.27
CA ILE A 80 11.59 7.09 -11.94
C ILE A 80 12.38 6.49 -10.78
N VAL A 81 13.01 5.33 -10.95
CA VAL A 81 13.80 4.65 -9.91
C VAL A 81 15.29 5.00 -10.04
N GLY A 82 15.79 5.16 -11.26
CA GLY A 82 17.20 5.45 -11.55
C GLY A 82 18.13 4.35 -11.02
N ASP A 83 19.35 4.75 -10.65
CA ASP A 83 20.40 3.83 -10.18
C ASP A 83 20.25 3.40 -8.71
N VAL A 84 19.19 3.81 -8.02
CA VAL A 84 18.91 3.40 -6.63
C VAL A 84 18.71 1.88 -6.54
N VAL A 85 18.17 1.27 -7.60
CA VAL A 85 17.98 -0.18 -7.68
C VAL A 85 18.69 -0.73 -8.92
N PRO A 86 19.44 -1.84 -8.82
CA PRO A 86 20.11 -2.46 -9.98
C PRO A 86 19.13 -2.72 -11.13
N ARG A 87 19.55 -2.39 -12.36
CA ARG A 87 18.74 -2.56 -13.57
C ARG A 87 18.23 -3.99 -13.74
N GLU A 88 19.11 -4.97 -13.53
CA GLU A 88 18.76 -6.39 -13.63
C GLU A 88 17.55 -6.75 -12.77
N ARG A 89 17.50 -6.24 -11.54
CA ARG A 89 16.39 -6.51 -10.62
C ARG A 89 15.08 -5.87 -11.09
N ARG A 90 15.15 -4.64 -11.63
CA ARG A 90 13.99 -3.94 -12.22
C ARG A 90 13.46 -4.67 -13.46
N ASP A 91 14.39 -5.05 -14.36
CA ASP A 91 14.04 -5.72 -15.61
C ASP A 91 13.46 -7.12 -15.34
N THR A 92 14.05 -7.89 -14.42
CA THR A 92 13.52 -9.19 -13.98
C THR A 92 12.09 -9.07 -13.46
N TYR A 93 11.79 -8.04 -12.68
CA TYR A 93 10.42 -7.81 -12.21
C TYR A 93 9.42 -7.63 -13.36
N VAL A 94 9.77 -6.85 -14.38
CA VAL A 94 8.91 -6.61 -15.54
C VAL A 94 8.76 -7.87 -16.39
N ASP A 95 9.86 -8.57 -16.67
CA ASP A 95 9.88 -9.73 -17.55
C ASP A 95 9.17 -10.95 -16.94
N ARG A 96 9.37 -11.20 -15.65
CA ARG A 96 8.84 -12.38 -14.97
C ARG A 96 7.45 -12.17 -14.36
N GLY A 97 7.02 -10.92 -14.18
CA GLY A 97 5.73 -10.60 -13.55
C GLY A 97 4.51 -11.26 -14.22
N PRO A 98 4.34 -11.22 -15.56
CA PRO A 98 3.22 -11.86 -16.25
C PRO A 98 3.13 -13.37 -15.99
N GLU A 99 4.25 -14.09 -16.00
CA GLU A 99 4.32 -15.52 -15.71
C GLU A 99 3.80 -15.83 -14.30
N VAL A 100 4.22 -15.04 -13.31
CA VAL A 100 3.80 -15.22 -11.92
C VAL A 100 2.29 -15.06 -11.76
N LEU A 101 1.68 -14.08 -12.44
CA LEU A 101 0.22 -13.93 -12.39
C LEU A 101 -0.51 -15.05 -13.11
N GLU A 102 0.04 -15.61 -14.19
CA GLU A 102 -0.54 -16.81 -14.84
C GLU A 102 -0.42 -18.04 -13.92
N PHE A 103 0.73 -18.21 -13.25
CA PHE A 103 0.89 -19.26 -12.24
C PHE A 103 -0.16 -19.14 -11.14
N LEU A 104 -0.32 -17.95 -10.55
CA LEU A 104 -1.31 -17.71 -9.49
C LEU A 104 -2.75 -17.94 -9.99
N ARG A 105 -3.07 -17.57 -11.23
CA ARG A 105 -4.37 -17.82 -11.86
C ARG A 105 -4.67 -19.30 -12.00
N ALA A 106 -3.64 -20.11 -12.29
CA ALA A 106 -3.77 -21.55 -12.44
C ALA A 106 -3.84 -22.29 -11.09
N ALA A 107 -2.99 -21.89 -10.14
CA ALA A 107 -2.83 -22.58 -8.86
C ALA A 107 -3.80 -22.11 -7.76
N THR A 108 -4.57 -21.04 -8.00
CA THR A 108 -5.46 -20.43 -6.99
C THR A 108 -6.75 -19.89 -7.60
N PRO A 109 -7.78 -19.60 -6.79
CA PRO A 109 -8.95 -18.84 -7.22
C PRO A 109 -8.69 -17.36 -7.55
N VAL A 110 -7.45 -16.84 -7.48
CA VAL A 110 -7.13 -15.45 -7.81
C VAL A 110 -7.61 -15.11 -9.22
N ARG A 111 -8.45 -14.09 -9.32
CA ARG A 111 -8.85 -13.48 -10.59
C ARG A 111 -8.66 -11.99 -10.48
N LEU A 112 -7.95 -11.42 -11.44
CA LEU A 112 -7.67 -9.99 -11.50
C LEU A 112 -8.38 -9.37 -12.69
N LYS A 113 -8.69 -8.09 -12.56
CA LYS A 113 -9.21 -7.24 -13.64
C LYS A 113 -8.48 -5.91 -13.67
N TRP A 114 -8.37 -5.31 -14.85
CA TRP A 114 -7.81 -3.97 -15.00
C TRP A 114 -8.63 -2.92 -14.24
N VAL A 115 -7.92 -1.92 -13.66
CA VAL A 115 -8.55 -0.76 -13.04
C VAL A 115 -8.60 0.37 -14.07
N PRO A 116 -9.76 0.66 -14.66
CA PRO A 116 -9.87 1.63 -15.76
C PRO A 116 -9.43 3.02 -15.35
N ASP A 117 -8.66 3.66 -16.24
CA ASP A 117 -8.23 5.07 -16.14
C ASP A 117 -7.37 5.40 -14.90
N TYR A 118 -6.90 4.39 -14.15
CA TYR A 118 -5.95 4.65 -13.07
C TYR A 118 -4.55 4.75 -13.67
N ALA A 119 -4.08 5.99 -13.84
CA ALA A 119 -2.76 6.27 -14.41
C ALA A 119 -1.63 5.63 -13.59
N ASP A 120 -0.50 5.34 -14.23
CA ASP A 120 0.76 5.19 -13.49
C ASP A 120 1.00 6.48 -12.68
N TYR A 121 1.77 6.42 -11.62
CA TYR A 121 1.87 7.58 -10.71
C TYR A 121 2.67 8.76 -11.30
N HIS A 122 3.52 8.47 -12.28
CA HIS A 122 4.26 9.46 -13.05
C HIS A 122 3.96 9.27 -14.55
N PRO A 123 2.72 9.53 -15.00
CA PRO A 123 2.30 9.17 -16.36
C PRO A 123 3.01 9.96 -17.46
N GLU A 124 3.57 11.13 -17.13
CA GLU A 124 4.34 11.98 -18.04
C GLU A 124 5.81 11.55 -18.15
N ALA A 125 6.30 10.69 -17.24
CA ALA A 125 7.66 10.18 -17.31
C ALA A 125 7.84 9.24 -18.52
N PRO A 126 9.06 9.14 -19.10
CA PRO A 126 9.32 8.22 -20.20
C PRO A 126 8.80 6.80 -19.93
N GLY A 127 7.95 6.28 -20.81
CA GLY A 127 7.30 4.98 -20.65
C GLY A 127 6.11 4.93 -19.68
N GLY A 128 5.76 6.05 -19.01
CA GLY A 128 4.57 6.18 -18.18
C GLY A 128 3.26 6.10 -18.98
N ARG A 129 2.13 5.79 -18.34
CA ARG A 129 0.83 5.61 -19.01
C ARG A 129 -0.32 6.27 -18.25
N LEU A 130 -1.15 7.03 -18.99
CA LEU A 130 -2.41 7.59 -18.49
C LEU A 130 -3.46 6.51 -18.21
N LYS A 131 -3.48 5.45 -19.03
CA LYS A 131 -4.22 4.21 -18.76
C LYS A 131 -3.24 3.21 -18.17
N GLY A 132 -3.01 3.34 -16.86
CA GLY A 132 -1.93 2.64 -16.16
C GLY A 132 -2.06 1.11 -16.14
N ARG A 133 -1.06 0.50 -15.57
CA ARG A 133 -0.83 -0.96 -15.60
C ARG A 133 -1.40 -1.70 -14.39
N SER A 134 -2.22 -1.04 -13.58
CA SER A 134 -2.74 -1.62 -12.34
C SER A 134 -3.96 -2.50 -12.59
N VAL A 135 -3.99 -3.63 -11.88
CA VAL A 135 -5.11 -4.55 -11.84
C VAL A 135 -5.57 -4.75 -10.39
N GLU A 136 -6.82 -5.14 -10.18
CA GLU A 136 -7.38 -5.39 -8.85
C GLU A 136 -8.05 -6.76 -8.76
N PRO A 137 -8.13 -7.39 -7.57
CA PRO A 137 -8.84 -8.64 -7.39
C PRO A 137 -10.34 -8.49 -7.66
N VAL A 138 -10.90 -9.48 -8.36
CA VAL A 138 -12.34 -9.66 -8.45
C VAL A 138 -12.86 -10.10 -7.06
N PRO A 139 -14.02 -9.59 -6.60
CA PRO A 139 -14.60 -10.02 -5.34
C PRO A 139 -14.72 -11.54 -5.23
N THR A 140 -14.20 -12.11 -4.13
CA THR A 140 -14.10 -13.54 -3.89
C THR A 140 -15.05 -13.96 -2.78
N ASP A 141 -15.70 -15.13 -2.93
CA ASP A 141 -16.55 -15.72 -1.91
C ASP A 141 -15.71 -16.48 -0.88
N ALA A 142 -15.60 -15.92 0.32
CA ALA A 142 -14.76 -16.47 1.39
C ALA A 142 -15.23 -17.82 1.95
N ARG A 143 -16.41 -18.34 1.56
CA ARG A 143 -16.84 -19.69 1.96
C ARG A 143 -15.88 -20.78 1.46
N ILE A 144 -15.09 -20.48 0.43
CA ILE A 144 -14.10 -21.43 -0.13
C ILE A 144 -13.00 -21.82 0.85
N ILE A 145 -12.76 -21.01 1.92
CA ILE A 145 -11.77 -21.32 2.96
C ILE A 145 -12.40 -21.76 4.28
N GLY A 146 -13.73 -21.87 4.35
CA GLY A 146 -14.44 -22.38 5.54
C GLY A 146 -14.09 -21.64 6.83
N ASP A 147 -13.78 -22.40 7.88
CA ASP A 147 -13.43 -21.87 9.21
C ASP A 147 -12.13 -21.08 9.24
N GLU A 148 -11.25 -21.27 8.27
CA GLU A 148 -10.00 -20.52 8.15
C GLU A 148 -10.25 -19.01 7.97
N LEU A 149 -11.46 -18.61 7.51
CA LEU A 149 -11.87 -17.21 7.42
C LEU A 149 -11.76 -16.45 8.76
N LYS A 150 -11.88 -17.13 9.89
CA LYS A 150 -11.72 -16.54 11.23
C LYS A 150 -10.29 -16.02 11.46
N ARG A 151 -9.33 -16.54 10.70
CA ARG A 151 -7.91 -16.16 10.73
C ARG A 151 -7.50 -15.16 9.65
N LEU A 152 -8.46 -14.62 8.87
CA LEU A 152 -8.15 -13.54 7.93
C LEU A 152 -7.83 -12.26 8.72
N HIS A 153 -6.68 -11.65 8.43
CA HIS A 153 -6.33 -10.36 9.05
C HIS A 153 -7.40 -9.31 8.74
N PRO A 154 -8.00 -8.66 9.76
CA PRO A 154 -9.06 -7.66 9.56
C PRO A 154 -8.59 -6.50 8.69
N PRO A 155 -9.45 -5.94 7.80
CA PRO A 155 -9.13 -4.72 7.05
C PRO A 155 -9.00 -3.53 8.01
N TYR A 156 -8.15 -2.54 7.66
CA TYR A 156 -8.00 -1.32 8.46
C TYR A 156 -9.27 -0.45 8.45
N ALA A 157 -10.07 -0.54 7.40
CA ALA A 157 -11.34 0.16 7.27
C ALA A 157 -12.44 -0.78 6.76
N LYS A 158 -13.63 -0.68 7.35
CA LYS A 158 -14.80 -1.44 6.92
C LYS A 158 -15.73 -0.54 6.12
N ALA A 159 -16.19 -1.01 4.96
CA ALA A 159 -17.24 -0.32 4.23
C ALA A 159 -18.59 -0.40 4.99
N PRO A 160 -19.46 0.63 4.89
CA PRO A 160 -20.78 0.62 5.50
C PRO A 160 -21.55 -0.66 5.14
N ALA A 161 -22.29 -1.21 6.11
CA ALA A 161 -23.08 -2.44 5.96
C ALA A 161 -22.30 -3.66 5.41
N ASN A 162 -20.99 -3.71 5.59
CA ASN A 162 -20.10 -4.73 5.02
C ASN A 162 -20.29 -4.89 3.49
N MET A 163 -20.51 -3.80 2.79
CA MET A 163 -20.58 -3.79 1.33
C MET A 163 -19.19 -4.09 0.74
N VAL A 164 -19.18 -4.82 -0.37
CA VAL A 164 -17.93 -5.13 -1.08
C VAL A 164 -17.69 -4.10 -2.16
N VAL A 165 -16.68 -3.28 -1.95
CA VAL A 165 -16.25 -2.20 -2.84
C VAL A 165 -14.91 -2.60 -3.46
N THR A 166 -14.73 -2.31 -4.76
CA THR A 166 -13.45 -2.44 -5.46
C THR A 166 -12.80 -1.05 -5.59
N GLN A 167 -11.54 -0.95 -5.99
CA GLN A 167 -10.89 0.36 -6.24
C GLN A 167 -11.64 1.16 -7.32
N ALA A 168 -12.04 0.49 -8.41
CA ALA A 168 -12.81 1.12 -9.46
C ALA A 168 -14.22 1.58 -8.99
N ASP A 169 -14.85 0.86 -8.05
CA ASP A 169 -16.10 1.30 -7.42
C ASP A 169 -15.85 2.52 -6.53
N PHE A 170 -14.81 2.49 -5.69
CA PHE A 170 -14.46 3.58 -4.78
C PHE A 170 -14.26 4.92 -5.50
N ARG A 171 -13.47 4.94 -6.58
CA ARG A 171 -13.27 6.14 -7.40
C ARG A 171 -14.60 6.76 -7.87
N LYS A 172 -15.50 5.92 -8.41
CA LYS A 172 -16.79 6.40 -8.92
C LYS A 172 -17.72 6.91 -7.82
N MET A 173 -17.61 6.32 -6.63
CA MET A 173 -18.39 6.71 -5.47
C MET A 173 -17.82 7.96 -4.76
N ALA A 174 -16.52 8.24 -4.88
CA ALA A 174 -15.85 9.36 -4.21
C ALA A 174 -16.48 10.72 -4.56
N THR A 175 -16.95 10.91 -5.80
CA THR A 175 -17.67 12.10 -6.24
C THR A 175 -19.16 12.12 -5.86
N GLY A 176 -19.64 11.12 -5.12
CA GLY A 176 -21.01 11.05 -4.62
C GLY A 176 -22.07 11.18 -5.72
N PHE A 177 -23.02 12.09 -5.53
CA PHE A 177 -24.10 12.38 -6.50
C PHE A 177 -23.72 13.39 -7.58
N ARG A 178 -22.46 13.84 -7.63
CA ARG A 178 -21.98 14.82 -8.61
C ARG A 178 -21.93 14.28 -10.04
N THR A 179 -21.80 12.97 -10.19
CA THR A 179 -21.80 12.29 -11.48
C THR A 179 -22.89 11.21 -11.51
N ILE A 180 -23.43 10.90 -12.69
CA ILE A 180 -24.40 9.79 -12.86
C ILE A 180 -23.76 8.44 -12.48
N LYS A 181 -22.43 8.32 -12.69
CA LYS A 181 -21.68 7.09 -12.39
C LYS A 181 -21.63 6.77 -10.89
N GLY A 182 -21.64 7.79 -10.01
CA GLY A 182 -21.63 7.62 -8.56
C GLY A 182 -22.85 6.83 -8.06
N PRO A 183 -24.08 7.37 -8.19
CA PRO A 183 -25.31 6.68 -7.77
C PRO A 183 -25.51 5.31 -8.41
N LEU A 184 -25.25 5.18 -9.73
CA LEU A 184 -25.33 3.88 -10.42
C LEU A 184 -24.37 2.84 -9.81
N THR A 185 -23.17 3.27 -9.42
CA THR A 185 -22.21 2.39 -8.75
C THR A 185 -22.68 2.02 -7.36
N MET A 186 -23.24 2.97 -6.59
CA MET A 186 -23.82 2.70 -5.26
C MET A 186 -24.95 1.68 -5.35
N VAL A 187 -25.86 1.82 -6.32
CA VAL A 187 -26.94 0.84 -6.59
C VAL A 187 -26.36 -0.54 -6.92
N ARG A 188 -25.36 -0.60 -7.82
CA ARG A 188 -24.71 -1.86 -8.22
C ARG A 188 -24.02 -2.53 -7.02
N VAL A 189 -23.33 -1.77 -6.17
CA VAL A 189 -22.68 -2.27 -4.95
C VAL A 189 -23.72 -2.75 -3.94
N GLY A 190 -24.84 -2.02 -3.78
CA GLY A 190 -25.97 -2.41 -2.97
C GLY A 190 -26.62 -3.71 -3.45
N LEU A 191 -26.92 -3.82 -4.75
CA LEU A 191 -27.46 -5.04 -5.38
C LEU A 191 -26.50 -6.23 -5.20
N ARG A 192 -25.19 -6.01 -5.38
CA ARG A 192 -24.17 -7.04 -5.11
C ARG A 192 -24.28 -7.55 -3.67
N LYS A 193 -24.49 -6.65 -2.69
CA LYS A 193 -24.67 -7.03 -1.29
C LYS A 193 -25.94 -7.83 -1.09
N VAL A 194 -27.09 -7.37 -1.60
CA VAL A 194 -28.39 -8.05 -1.49
C VAL A 194 -28.31 -9.44 -2.11
N ILE A 195 -27.87 -9.55 -3.37
CA ILE A 195 -27.79 -10.83 -4.09
C ILE A 195 -26.83 -11.78 -3.36
N SER A 196 -25.66 -11.30 -2.91
CA SER A 196 -24.72 -12.15 -2.17
C SER A 196 -25.30 -12.65 -0.85
N THR A 197 -26.07 -11.82 -0.16
CA THR A 197 -26.75 -12.21 1.10
C THR A 197 -27.83 -13.26 0.84
N LEU A 198 -28.67 -13.06 -0.18
CA LEU A 198 -29.72 -14.03 -0.57
C LEU A 198 -29.13 -15.38 -0.98
N LEU A 199 -27.98 -15.39 -1.64
CA LEU A 199 -27.26 -16.60 -2.03
C LEU A 199 -26.37 -17.18 -0.90
N GLY A 200 -26.43 -16.62 0.31
CA GLY A 200 -25.60 -17.02 1.45
C GLY A 200 -24.10 -16.84 1.21
N ARG A 201 -23.68 -15.99 0.25
CA ARG A 201 -22.27 -15.74 -0.08
C ARG A 201 -21.64 -14.74 0.88
N ARG A 202 -20.36 -14.94 1.19
CA ARG A 202 -19.54 -14.01 1.99
C ARG A 202 -18.47 -13.40 1.11
N LEU A 203 -18.85 -12.38 0.33
CA LEU A 203 -17.93 -11.74 -0.60
C LEU A 203 -16.94 -10.82 0.12
N PHE A 204 -15.69 -10.87 -0.30
CA PHE A 204 -14.63 -9.94 0.04
C PHE A 204 -14.04 -9.34 -1.24
N GLY A 205 -13.58 -8.10 -1.16
CA GLY A 205 -12.89 -7.39 -2.24
C GLY A 205 -11.49 -6.97 -1.83
N MET A 206 -10.81 -6.25 -2.73
CA MET A 206 -9.51 -5.64 -2.46
C MET A 206 -8.47 -6.68 -1.97
N GLY A 207 -7.55 -6.29 -1.08
CA GLY A 207 -6.50 -7.16 -0.56
C GLY A 207 -7.01 -8.40 0.17
N ALA A 208 -8.17 -8.31 0.83
CA ALA A 208 -8.78 -9.48 1.47
C ALA A 208 -9.16 -10.57 0.46
N ALA A 209 -9.68 -10.21 -0.74
CA ALA A 209 -9.98 -11.17 -1.79
C ALA A 209 -8.71 -11.87 -2.32
N LEU A 210 -7.61 -11.12 -2.44
CA LEU A 210 -6.31 -11.66 -2.83
C LEU A 210 -5.79 -12.65 -1.77
N ALA A 211 -5.78 -12.25 -0.50
CA ALA A 211 -5.29 -13.06 0.62
C ALA A 211 -6.10 -14.36 0.78
N ILE A 212 -7.44 -14.29 0.70
CA ILE A 212 -8.34 -15.45 0.74
C ILE A 212 -8.00 -16.41 -0.39
N SER A 213 -7.80 -15.91 -1.61
CA SER A 213 -7.51 -16.74 -2.77
C SER A 213 -6.15 -17.41 -2.70
N LEU A 214 -5.10 -16.70 -2.22
CA LEU A 214 -3.78 -17.28 -1.97
C LEU A 214 -3.85 -18.35 -0.87
N ARG A 215 -4.55 -18.07 0.24
CA ARG A 215 -4.73 -19.04 1.33
C ARG A 215 -5.45 -20.30 0.85
N LYS A 216 -6.47 -20.15 0.02
CA LYS A 216 -7.15 -21.30 -0.61
C LYS A 216 -6.18 -22.16 -1.43
N GLY A 217 -5.32 -21.53 -2.22
CA GLY A 217 -4.28 -22.25 -2.96
C GLY A 217 -3.36 -23.07 -2.05
N LEU A 218 -2.90 -22.51 -0.91
CA LEU A 218 -2.10 -23.25 0.07
C LEU A 218 -2.89 -24.41 0.70
N MET A 219 -4.18 -24.23 0.99
CA MET A 219 -5.03 -25.30 1.53
C MET A 219 -5.17 -26.45 0.51
N ASP A 220 -5.40 -26.12 -0.76
CA ASP A 220 -5.53 -27.13 -1.83
C ASP A 220 -4.21 -27.86 -2.08
N ALA A 221 -3.08 -27.16 -1.95
CA ALA A 221 -1.74 -27.73 -2.04
C ALA A 221 -1.28 -28.44 -0.75
N GLN A 222 -2.12 -28.45 0.29
CA GLN A 222 -1.80 -29.03 1.59
C GLN A 222 -0.53 -28.45 2.24
N VAL A 223 -0.27 -27.16 2.05
CA VAL A 223 0.83 -26.46 2.71
C VAL A 223 0.36 -26.00 4.10
N PRO A 224 0.96 -26.48 5.20
CA PRO A 224 0.61 -26.07 6.55
C PRO A 224 1.03 -24.62 6.81
N VAL A 225 0.19 -23.89 7.54
CA VAL A 225 0.50 -22.57 8.10
C VAL A 225 0.47 -22.68 9.61
N LEU A 226 1.63 -22.49 10.23
CA LEU A 226 1.79 -22.52 11.69
C LEU A 226 1.65 -21.08 12.21
N TYR A 227 0.51 -20.80 12.83
CA TYR A 227 0.20 -19.52 13.44
C TYR A 227 0.84 -19.37 14.81
N GLU A 228 1.05 -18.13 15.27
CA GLU A 228 1.65 -17.83 16.57
C GLU A 228 3.07 -18.41 16.72
N HIS A 229 3.78 -18.45 15.58
CA HIS A 229 5.19 -18.86 15.49
C HIS A 229 6.02 -17.66 15.05
N GLU A 230 6.62 -16.96 16.01
CA GLU A 230 7.43 -15.76 15.75
C GLU A 230 8.88 -16.15 15.50
N LEU A 231 9.44 -15.72 14.36
CA LEU A 231 10.87 -15.84 14.07
C LEU A 231 11.68 -15.05 15.11
N THR A 232 12.61 -15.72 15.79
CA THR A 232 13.58 -15.08 16.69
C THR A 232 14.97 -15.02 16.06
N ASP A 233 15.44 -16.11 15.43
CA ASP A 233 16.76 -16.21 14.85
C ASP A 233 16.79 -17.10 13.61
N LEU A 234 17.79 -16.89 12.75
CA LEU A 234 18.20 -17.84 11.71
C LEU A 234 19.23 -18.82 12.31
N ILE A 235 19.14 -20.08 11.92
CA ILE A 235 20.15 -21.09 12.26
C ILE A 235 21.16 -21.13 11.14
N VAL A 236 22.42 -20.76 11.44
CA VAL A 236 23.51 -20.71 10.47
C VAL A 236 24.56 -21.76 10.83
N GLU A 237 24.90 -22.64 9.88
CA GLU A 237 25.92 -23.66 10.00
C GLU A 237 26.84 -23.61 8.78
N GLY A 238 28.15 -23.55 9.00
CA GLY A 238 29.12 -23.45 7.90
C GLY A 238 28.92 -22.26 6.95
N GLY A 239 28.33 -21.16 7.45
CA GLY A 239 28.03 -19.97 6.64
C GLY A 239 26.72 -20.05 5.83
N ARG A 240 25.97 -21.16 5.90
CA ARG A 240 24.68 -21.39 5.24
C ARG A 240 23.54 -21.33 6.27
N VAL A 241 22.41 -20.74 5.88
CA VAL A 241 21.17 -20.80 6.65
C VAL A 241 20.51 -22.18 6.44
N VAL A 242 20.33 -22.91 7.56
CA VAL A 242 19.80 -24.29 7.59
C VAL A 242 18.51 -24.42 8.40
N GLY A 243 17.94 -23.33 8.85
CA GLY A 243 16.70 -23.34 9.64
C GLY A 243 16.45 -22.05 10.39
N ILE A 244 15.49 -22.11 11.29
CA ILE A 244 15.05 -20.97 12.11
C ILE A 244 14.79 -21.40 13.55
N ARG A 245 14.93 -20.44 14.49
CA ARG A 245 14.35 -20.52 15.83
C ARG A 245 13.07 -19.69 15.88
N VAL A 246 12.08 -20.21 16.55
CA VAL A 246 10.78 -19.55 16.69
C VAL A 246 10.34 -19.58 18.16
N SER A 247 9.70 -18.48 18.58
CA SER A 247 8.92 -18.42 19.81
C SER A 247 7.50 -18.90 19.49
N THR A 248 6.95 -19.77 20.32
CA THR A 248 5.58 -20.29 20.20
C THR A 248 4.89 -20.28 21.56
N PRO A 249 3.54 -20.41 21.63
CA PRO A 249 2.82 -20.52 22.90
C PRO A 249 3.30 -21.68 23.79
N ASP A 250 3.84 -22.76 23.19
CA ASP A 250 4.38 -23.92 23.90
C ASP A 250 5.86 -23.79 24.26
N GLY A 251 6.47 -22.61 24.01
CA GLY A 251 7.90 -22.34 24.21
C GLY A 251 8.70 -22.29 22.90
N PRO A 252 10.01 -22.05 22.99
CA PRO A 252 10.88 -21.95 21.82
C PRO A 252 11.02 -23.31 21.09
N LYS A 253 11.06 -23.25 19.74
CA LYS A 253 11.26 -24.44 18.89
C LYS A 253 12.31 -24.13 17.82
N GLU A 254 12.97 -25.17 17.33
CA GLU A 254 13.80 -25.13 16.13
C GLU A 254 13.11 -25.85 14.98
N LEU A 255 13.16 -25.24 13.80
CA LEU A 255 12.69 -25.82 12.55
C LEU A 255 13.86 -25.87 11.58
N ARG A 256 14.12 -27.02 10.97
CA ARG A 256 15.23 -27.23 10.04
C ARG A 256 14.76 -27.20 8.60
N ALA A 257 15.56 -26.60 7.73
CA ALA A 257 15.31 -26.49 6.30
C ALA A 257 16.43 -27.18 5.50
N ARG A 258 16.10 -28.21 4.73
CA ARG A 258 17.09 -28.92 3.90
C ARG A 258 17.65 -28.03 2.77
N LYS A 259 16.79 -27.19 2.16
CA LYS A 259 17.18 -26.29 1.07
C LYS A 259 17.39 -24.85 1.53
N GLY A 260 16.52 -24.31 2.39
CA GLY A 260 16.70 -22.97 2.94
C GLY A 260 15.42 -22.31 3.44
N VAL A 261 15.55 -21.01 3.71
CA VAL A 261 14.53 -20.17 4.33
C VAL A 261 14.18 -19.00 3.40
N ILE A 262 12.89 -18.75 3.19
CA ILE A 262 12.39 -17.58 2.47
C ILE A 262 11.72 -16.64 3.46
N LEU A 263 12.25 -15.43 3.62
CA LEU A 263 11.67 -14.38 4.43
C LEU A 263 10.61 -13.61 3.63
N GLY A 264 9.37 -13.60 4.13
CA GLY A 264 8.23 -12.83 3.61
C GLY A 264 7.47 -12.13 4.75
N SER A 265 8.19 -11.76 5.81
CA SER A 265 7.68 -11.37 7.12
C SER A 265 7.18 -9.91 7.21
N GLY A 266 7.16 -9.16 6.10
CA GLY A 266 6.77 -7.74 6.11
C GLY A 266 7.89 -6.82 6.61
N GLY A 267 7.54 -5.57 6.90
CA GLY A 267 8.46 -4.53 7.31
C GLY A 267 8.57 -4.35 8.82
N PHE A 268 8.91 -3.10 9.24
CA PHE A 268 9.10 -2.74 10.65
C PHE A 268 8.23 -1.55 11.10
N GLU A 269 7.16 -1.23 10.37
CA GLU A 269 6.32 -0.06 10.59
C GLU A 269 5.68 0.02 11.98
N HIS A 270 5.57 -1.08 12.70
CA HIS A 270 5.08 -1.14 14.08
C HIS A 270 6.18 -1.40 15.12
N ASN A 271 7.41 -0.99 14.83
CA ASN A 271 8.52 -0.97 15.77
C ASN A 271 9.06 0.45 15.91
N GLN A 272 8.70 1.16 17.01
CA GLN A 272 9.08 2.56 17.21
C GLN A 272 10.60 2.75 17.28
N GLU A 273 11.31 1.85 17.95
CA GLU A 273 12.76 1.92 18.09
C GLU A 273 13.47 1.88 16.73
N LEU A 274 13.01 1.00 15.82
CA LEU A 274 13.57 0.91 14.48
C LEU A 274 13.18 2.12 13.61
N ARG A 275 11.98 2.67 13.78
CA ARG A 275 11.58 3.90 13.10
C ARG A 275 12.42 5.08 13.54
N ASP A 276 12.61 5.27 14.84
CA ASP A 276 13.44 6.36 15.40
C ASP A 276 14.90 6.25 14.95
N LYS A 277 15.40 5.02 14.79
CA LYS A 277 16.76 4.75 14.35
C LYS A 277 17.00 5.04 12.87
N TRP A 278 16.04 4.72 12.02
CA TRP A 278 16.27 4.66 10.58
C TRP A 278 15.49 5.69 9.77
N GLN A 279 14.34 6.14 10.23
CA GLN A 279 13.44 7.01 9.44
C GLN A 279 13.55 8.48 9.85
N PRO A 280 13.22 9.43 8.92
CA PRO A 280 13.21 10.85 9.23
C PRO A 280 12.23 11.18 10.37
N ALA A 281 12.70 11.92 11.37
CA ALA A 281 11.86 12.37 12.49
C ALA A 281 10.96 13.57 12.10
N PRO A 282 9.78 13.71 12.75
CA PRO A 282 9.21 12.82 13.76
C PRO A 282 8.47 11.62 13.15
N GLN A 283 8.49 10.48 13.85
CA GLN A 283 7.76 9.26 13.45
C GLN A 283 6.97 8.66 14.62
N ASN A 284 5.85 8.00 14.29
CA ASN A 284 5.04 7.30 15.27
C ASN A 284 4.39 6.06 14.63
N VAL A 285 4.46 4.91 15.31
CA VAL A 285 3.86 3.65 14.85
C VAL A 285 2.35 3.75 14.66
N ASP A 286 1.67 4.63 15.41
CA ASP A 286 0.20 4.83 15.31
C ASP A 286 -0.22 5.48 13.99
N TRP A 287 0.70 6.09 13.24
CA TRP A 287 0.40 6.70 11.94
C TRP A 287 0.36 5.69 10.81
N SER A 288 0.91 4.49 11.04
CA SER A 288 0.90 3.42 10.04
C SER A 288 -0.48 2.76 9.94
N THR A 289 -0.85 2.36 8.72
CA THR A 289 -2.00 1.50 8.43
C THR A 289 -1.60 0.06 8.11
N GLY A 290 -0.31 -0.26 8.20
CA GLY A 290 0.27 -1.59 8.01
C GLY A 290 -0.26 -2.63 9.01
N ALA A 291 0.19 -3.86 8.90
CA ALA A 291 -0.19 -4.91 9.83
C ALA A 291 0.53 -4.74 11.19
N PRO A 292 -0.17 -4.75 12.33
CA PRO A 292 0.45 -4.54 13.65
C PRO A 292 1.55 -5.56 14.00
N SER A 293 1.56 -6.72 13.35
CA SER A 293 2.58 -7.75 13.52
C SER A 293 3.91 -7.44 12.81
N ASN A 294 3.98 -6.39 11.97
CA ASN A 294 5.20 -6.03 11.24
C ASN A 294 6.16 -5.23 12.13
N THR A 295 7.04 -5.94 12.83
CA THR A 295 7.99 -5.39 13.82
C THR A 295 9.45 -5.53 13.41
N GLY A 296 9.74 -5.98 12.17
CA GLY A 296 11.10 -6.07 11.64
C GLY A 296 11.85 -7.34 11.98
N ALA A 297 11.21 -8.37 12.56
CA ALA A 297 11.91 -9.60 12.99
C ALA A 297 12.75 -10.24 11.88
N GLY A 298 12.23 -10.38 10.65
CA GLY A 298 13.00 -10.95 9.54
C GLY A 298 14.17 -10.08 9.09
N ILE A 299 14.02 -8.75 9.14
CA ILE A 299 15.10 -7.80 8.82
C ILE A 299 16.22 -7.95 9.85
N LEU A 300 15.88 -7.93 11.14
CA LEU A 300 16.85 -8.08 12.23
C LEU A 300 17.58 -9.43 12.18
N ALA A 301 16.86 -10.51 11.92
CA ALA A 301 17.44 -11.85 11.76
C ALA A 301 18.41 -11.91 10.55
N GLY A 302 18.05 -11.27 9.42
CA GLY A 302 18.92 -11.15 8.25
C GLY A 302 20.19 -10.34 8.55
N ILE A 303 20.05 -9.19 9.23
CA ILE A 303 21.20 -8.38 9.67
C ILE A 303 22.13 -9.20 10.58
N ALA A 304 21.59 -9.96 11.53
CA ALA A 304 22.36 -10.83 12.42
C ALA A 304 23.10 -11.93 11.64
N ALA A 305 22.56 -12.40 10.51
CA ALA A 305 23.21 -13.34 9.58
C ALA A 305 24.25 -12.67 8.64
N GLY A 306 24.44 -11.34 8.74
CA GLY A 306 25.41 -10.58 7.95
C GLY A 306 24.85 -10.01 6.65
N ALA A 307 23.56 -9.85 6.53
CA ALA A 307 22.93 -9.26 5.34
C ALA A 307 23.18 -7.75 5.24
N ALA A 308 23.37 -7.27 4.01
CA ALA A 308 23.28 -5.85 3.69
C ALA A 308 21.83 -5.37 3.76
N THR A 309 21.64 -4.09 4.06
CA THR A 309 20.34 -3.43 4.09
C THR A 309 20.36 -2.16 3.26
N ASP A 310 19.21 -1.78 2.72
CA ASP A 310 19.05 -0.54 1.96
C ASP A 310 17.64 0.04 2.18
N LEU A 311 17.46 1.35 1.89
CA LEU A 311 16.20 2.09 1.95
C LEU A 311 15.51 2.03 3.33
N LEU A 312 16.24 1.82 4.42
CA LEU A 312 15.65 1.74 5.77
C LEU A 312 15.00 3.06 6.21
N ASP A 313 15.41 4.18 5.63
CA ASP A 313 14.83 5.50 5.79
C ASP A 313 13.49 5.69 5.05
N GLU A 314 13.09 4.71 4.22
CA GLU A 314 11.93 4.79 3.34
C GLU A 314 10.74 3.95 3.81
N ALA A 315 9.54 4.42 3.43
CA ALA A 315 8.30 3.67 3.58
C ALA A 315 7.39 3.84 2.35
N TRP A 316 6.35 3.04 2.27
CA TRP A 316 5.20 3.30 1.40
C TRP A 316 4.39 4.43 2.02
N TRP A 317 5.05 5.60 2.09
CA TRP A 317 4.55 6.80 2.74
C TRP A 317 3.17 7.19 2.25
N GLY A 318 2.38 7.86 3.08
CA GLY A 318 1.14 8.47 2.66
C GLY A 318 0.53 9.36 3.73
N PRO A 319 -0.01 10.51 3.32
CA PRO A 319 -0.65 11.44 4.24
C PRO A 319 -1.78 10.75 5.01
N THR A 320 -1.71 10.83 6.32
CA THR A 320 -2.62 10.14 7.24
C THR A 320 -3.18 11.14 8.25
N ILE A 321 -4.44 10.97 8.64
CA ILE A 321 -5.08 11.67 9.76
C ILE A 321 -5.36 10.69 10.89
N MET A 322 -5.37 11.20 12.12
CA MET A 322 -5.85 10.43 13.25
C MET A 322 -7.36 10.60 13.42
N LEU A 323 -8.05 9.51 13.68
CA LEU A 323 -9.43 9.45 14.06
C LEU A 323 -9.54 8.70 15.40
N PRO A 324 -10.66 8.79 16.14
CA PRO A 324 -10.82 8.05 17.38
C PRO A 324 -10.49 6.56 17.23
N GLY A 325 -9.35 6.14 17.82
CA GLY A 325 -8.90 4.76 17.88
C GLY A 325 -8.32 4.18 16.58
N ARG A 326 -8.03 5.00 15.56
CA ARG A 326 -7.38 4.53 14.32
C ARG A 326 -6.72 5.66 13.52
N SER A 327 -5.73 5.30 12.73
CA SER A 327 -5.26 6.10 11.60
C SER A 327 -6.22 5.98 10.41
N TRP A 328 -6.25 7.00 9.55
CA TRP A 328 -6.98 7.01 8.29
C TRP A 328 -6.10 7.55 7.18
N PHE A 329 -5.84 6.73 6.18
CA PHE A 329 -5.03 7.08 5.03
C PHE A 329 -5.83 7.96 4.07
N LEU A 330 -5.33 9.16 3.77
CA LEU A 330 -5.97 10.11 2.85
C LEU A 330 -5.59 9.82 1.40
N LEU A 331 -6.33 8.92 0.76
CA LEU A 331 -6.06 8.56 -0.63
C LEU A 331 -6.65 9.56 -1.62
N SER A 332 -7.98 9.80 -1.53
CA SER A 332 -8.71 10.63 -2.47
C SER A 332 -9.04 12.01 -1.91
N GLU A 333 -9.19 12.13 -0.61
CA GLU A 333 -9.72 13.32 0.04
C GLU A 333 -8.88 14.57 -0.27
N ARG A 334 -7.55 14.46 -0.24
CA ARG A 334 -6.64 15.57 -0.51
C ARG A 334 -6.58 15.98 -1.99
N ASN A 335 -6.96 15.05 -2.90
CA ASN A 335 -6.94 15.29 -4.34
C ASN A 335 -8.23 15.99 -4.83
N LEU A 336 -9.32 15.89 -4.07
CA LEU A 336 -10.62 16.47 -4.44
C LEU A 336 -10.58 18.00 -4.36
N PRO A 337 -11.25 18.73 -5.29
CA PRO A 337 -11.22 20.18 -5.36
C PRO A 337 -11.91 20.84 -4.15
N GLY A 338 -11.41 22.01 -3.73
CA GLY A 338 -11.93 22.75 -2.58
C GLY A 338 -11.23 22.38 -1.26
N SER A 339 -10.01 21.87 -1.35
CA SER A 339 -9.12 21.67 -0.22
C SER A 339 -7.67 21.94 -0.62
N PHE A 340 -6.83 22.29 0.35
CA PHE A 340 -5.38 22.41 0.20
C PHE A 340 -4.69 22.06 1.54
N ILE A 341 -3.36 21.93 1.51
CA ILE A 341 -2.55 21.60 2.69
C ILE A 341 -1.57 22.73 2.97
N VAL A 342 -1.47 23.12 4.25
CA VAL A 342 -0.53 24.15 4.72
C VAL A 342 0.38 23.63 5.82
N ASN A 343 1.57 24.23 5.95
CA ASN A 343 2.52 24.05 7.04
C ASN A 343 2.14 24.92 8.26
N ALA A 344 2.97 24.91 9.30
CA ALA A 344 2.76 25.73 10.52
C ALA A 344 2.79 27.25 10.26
N GLU A 345 3.32 27.71 9.13
CA GLU A 345 3.25 29.11 8.73
C GLU A 345 1.94 29.48 8.00
N GLY A 346 1.01 28.55 7.81
CA GLY A 346 -0.23 28.77 7.06
C GLY A 346 -0.04 28.87 5.54
N ARG A 347 1.07 28.35 5.00
CA ARG A 347 1.44 28.41 3.58
C ARG A 347 1.35 27.05 2.92
N ARG A 348 0.82 26.98 1.69
CA ARG A 348 0.92 25.79 0.82
C ARG A 348 2.38 25.54 0.47
N PHE A 349 2.73 24.28 0.27
CA PHE A 349 4.11 23.85 -0.02
C PHE A 349 4.20 22.68 -1.01
N MET A 350 3.09 22.20 -1.53
CA MET A 350 3.06 21.09 -2.52
C MET A 350 1.80 21.11 -3.38
N ASN A 351 1.82 20.34 -4.47
CA ASN A 351 0.61 19.87 -5.15
C ASN A 351 -0.06 18.79 -4.28
N GLU A 352 -1.24 19.04 -3.77
CA GLU A 352 -1.95 18.09 -2.90
C GLU A 352 -2.41 16.82 -3.64
N ALA A 353 -2.45 16.87 -4.97
CA ALA A 353 -2.81 15.72 -5.81
C ALA A 353 -1.62 14.80 -6.15
N LEU A 354 -0.38 15.12 -5.78
CA LEU A 354 0.79 14.26 -5.95
C LEU A 354 0.50 12.81 -5.51
N PRO A 355 1.16 11.79 -6.10
CA PRO A 355 1.20 10.47 -5.52
C PRO A 355 1.57 10.53 -4.04
N TYR A 356 1.01 9.66 -3.25
CA TYR A 356 1.06 9.80 -1.79
C TYR A 356 2.47 9.63 -1.19
N VAL A 357 3.37 8.88 -1.83
CA VAL A 357 4.77 8.79 -1.39
C VAL A 357 5.45 10.14 -1.57
N GLU A 358 5.32 10.74 -2.74
CA GLU A 358 5.87 12.05 -3.08
C GLU A 358 5.28 13.16 -2.22
N ALA A 359 3.98 13.09 -1.90
CA ALA A 359 3.35 14.07 -1.01
C ALA A 359 3.96 14.05 0.41
N VAL A 360 4.33 12.87 0.93
CA VAL A 360 5.02 12.79 2.23
C VAL A 360 6.50 13.21 2.10
N HIS A 361 7.16 12.93 0.98
CA HIS A 361 8.50 13.44 0.74
C HIS A 361 8.53 14.98 0.78
N GLU A 362 7.52 15.67 0.23
CA GLU A 362 7.42 17.14 0.36
C GLU A 362 7.21 17.60 1.80
N ILE A 363 6.40 16.87 2.61
CA ILE A 363 6.27 17.14 4.05
C ILE A 363 7.63 16.97 4.76
N GLN A 364 8.35 15.89 4.51
CA GLN A 364 9.66 15.60 5.14
C GLN A 364 10.72 16.61 4.71
N LYS A 365 10.76 16.96 3.43
CA LYS A 365 11.66 17.98 2.87
C LYS A 365 11.40 19.36 3.51
N GLY A 366 10.13 19.74 3.64
CA GLY A 366 9.74 20.96 4.35
C GLY A 366 10.16 20.92 5.82
N GLN A 367 9.89 19.82 6.52
CA GLN A 367 10.32 19.65 7.92
C GLN A 367 11.84 19.77 8.08
N ALA A 368 12.62 19.21 7.17
CA ALA A 368 14.08 19.30 7.16
C ALA A 368 14.60 20.73 6.87
N SER A 369 13.80 21.59 6.26
CA SER A 369 14.17 23.00 6.01
C SER A 369 14.10 23.90 7.25
N GLY A 370 13.61 23.38 8.37
CA GLY A 370 13.47 24.11 9.63
C GLY A 370 12.11 24.77 9.84
N VAL A 371 11.20 24.68 8.86
CA VAL A 371 9.80 25.07 9.04
C VAL A 371 8.99 23.84 9.46
N GLU A 372 8.16 23.96 10.49
CA GLU A 372 7.36 22.84 10.95
C GLU A 372 6.30 22.43 9.90
N HIS A 373 6.39 21.18 9.44
CA HIS A 373 5.46 20.55 8.51
C HIS A 373 4.78 19.31 9.11
N VAL A 374 5.16 18.90 10.32
CA VAL A 374 4.55 17.78 11.04
C VAL A 374 4.08 18.24 12.42
N PRO A 375 2.76 18.46 12.59
CA PRO A 375 1.72 18.23 11.60
C PRO A 375 1.62 19.35 10.55
N SER A 376 1.20 18.98 9.33
CA SER A 376 0.61 19.92 8.38
C SER A 376 -0.91 19.95 8.58
N TRP A 377 -1.62 20.87 7.91
CA TRP A 377 -3.06 21.02 8.04
C TRP A 377 -3.77 20.98 6.68
N MET A 378 -4.67 20.02 6.48
CA MET A 378 -5.60 20.05 5.34
C MET A 378 -6.76 20.98 5.68
N ILE A 379 -6.94 22.02 4.88
CA ILE A 379 -8.00 23.03 5.00
C ILE A 379 -9.06 22.76 3.93
N PHE A 380 -10.34 22.79 4.32
CA PHE A 380 -11.48 22.67 3.39
C PHE A 380 -12.71 23.39 3.93
N ASP A 381 -13.68 23.66 3.05
CA ASP A 381 -14.89 24.39 3.39
C ASP A 381 -16.16 23.52 3.45
N GLN A 382 -17.30 24.12 3.74
CA GLN A 382 -18.59 23.43 3.77
C GLN A 382 -19.00 22.89 2.38
N THR A 383 -18.56 23.54 1.29
CA THR A 383 -18.83 23.09 -0.07
C THR A 383 -18.18 21.74 -0.33
N TYR A 384 -16.87 21.65 -0.03
CA TYR A 384 -16.13 20.38 -0.08
C TYR A 384 -16.83 19.31 0.78
N ARG A 385 -17.11 19.64 2.05
CA ARG A 385 -17.68 18.68 3.00
C ARG A 385 -19.03 18.13 2.55
N SER A 386 -19.86 18.95 1.92
CA SER A 386 -21.18 18.56 1.44
C SER A 386 -21.15 17.73 0.15
N ARG A 387 -20.06 17.81 -0.61
CA ARG A 387 -19.94 17.18 -1.93
C ARG A 387 -19.28 15.81 -1.89
N TYR A 388 -18.28 15.65 -1.02
CA TYR A 388 -17.34 14.54 -1.12
C TYR A 388 -17.36 13.64 0.11
N ILE A 389 -16.90 12.39 -0.10
CA ILE A 389 -16.65 11.47 1.01
C ILE A 389 -15.39 11.96 1.75
N PHE A 390 -15.50 12.09 3.07
CA PHE A 390 -14.39 12.45 3.95
C PHE A 390 -14.28 11.43 5.08
N ALA A 391 -13.14 10.76 5.18
CA ALA A 391 -12.85 9.76 6.22
C ALA A 391 -13.95 8.69 6.39
N GLY A 392 -14.51 8.25 5.25
CA GLY A 392 -15.61 7.26 5.20
C GLY A 392 -17.00 7.82 5.41
N LEU A 393 -17.15 9.12 5.73
CA LEU A 393 -18.44 9.80 5.84
C LEU A 393 -18.86 10.36 4.48
N SER A 394 -20.08 10.08 4.03
CA SER A 394 -20.63 10.73 2.83
C SER A 394 -20.86 12.22 3.07
N GLY A 395 -20.95 13.02 2.00
CA GLY A 395 -21.20 14.46 2.08
C GLY A 395 -22.50 14.85 2.83
N GLN A 396 -23.45 13.92 2.90
CA GLN A 396 -24.73 14.11 3.59
C GLN A 396 -24.70 13.76 5.08
N GLN A 397 -23.68 13.03 5.54
CA GLN A 397 -23.55 12.65 6.94
C GLN A 397 -22.85 13.75 7.73
N PRO A 398 -23.35 14.16 8.90
CA PRO A 398 -22.64 15.12 9.74
C PRO A 398 -21.33 14.50 10.25
N ILE A 399 -20.31 15.35 10.45
CA ILE A 399 -19.09 14.95 11.17
C ILE A 399 -19.51 14.65 12.63
N PRO A 400 -19.11 13.50 13.21
CA PRO A 400 -19.45 13.16 14.58
C PRO A 400 -18.97 14.23 15.58
N GLY A 401 -19.84 14.65 16.51
CA GLY A 401 -19.53 15.67 17.51
C GLY A 401 -18.27 15.37 18.34
N ARG A 402 -17.98 14.07 18.56
CA ARG A 402 -16.77 13.62 19.23
C ARG A 402 -15.49 14.05 18.48
N TRP A 403 -15.49 14.08 17.13
CA TRP A 403 -14.33 14.50 16.36
C TRP A 403 -13.96 15.96 16.57
N PHE A 404 -14.96 16.82 16.81
CA PHE A 404 -14.74 18.23 17.17
C PHE A 404 -14.29 18.37 18.62
N LYS A 405 -14.90 17.59 19.55
CA LYS A 405 -14.58 17.65 20.98
C LYS A 405 -13.13 17.21 21.26
N GLU A 406 -12.65 16.22 20.52
CA GLU A 406 -11.29 15.66 20.65
C GLU A 406 -10.31 16.29 19.64
N GLU A 407 -10.72 17.35 18.95
CA GLU A 407 -9.94 18.13 17.99
C GLU A 407 -9.30 17.32 16.85
N PHE A 408 -9.89 16.17 16.49
CA PHE A 408 -9.52 15.48 15.24
C PHE A 408 -9.92 16.30 14.01
N VAL A 409 -11.00 17.07 14.11
CA VAL A 409 -11.45 18.06 13.13
C VAL A 409 -11.66 19.37 13.86
N VAL A 410 -11.02 20.42 13.40
CA VAL A 410 -11.24 21.81 13.88
C VAL A 410 -12.22 22.48 12.93
N LYS A 411 -13.10 23.34 13.46
CA LYS A 411 -14.12 24.05 12.69
C LYS A 411 -14.20 25.51 13.12
N SER A 412 -14.35 26.44 12.18
CA SER A 412 -14.60 27.87 12.44
C SER A 412 -15.52 28.47 11.39
N GLU A 413 -16.19 29.55 11.72
CA GLU A 413 -17.05 30.30 10.79
C GLU A 413 -16.25 31.32 9.95
N SER A 414 -14.95 31.54 10.27
CA SER A 414 -14.03 32.40 9.49
C SER A 414 -12.66 31.74 9.34
N ILE A 415 -11.87 32.20 8.36
CA ILE A 415 -10.49 31.75 8.13
C ILE A 415 -9.57 32.19 9.26
N GLU A 416 -9.74 33.42 9.75
CA GLU A 416 -8.96 33.97 10.86
C GLU A 416 -9.19 33.16 12.14
N GLY A 417 -10.47 32.89 12.47
CA GLY A 417 -10.81 32.05 13.61
C GLY A 417 -10.38 30.59 13.45
N LEU A 418 -10.27 30.07 12.22
CA LEU A 418 -9.68 28.75 11.97
C LEU A 418 -8.19 28.78 12.24
N ALA A 419 -7.48 29.80 11.70
CA ALA A 419 -6.04 30.00 11.89
C ALA A 419 -5.66 30.06 13.38
N GLU A 420 -6.40 30.86 14.17
CA GLU A 420 -6.23 30.95 15.62
C GLU A 420 -6.35 29.59 16.30
N ARG A 421 -7.38 28.81 15.93
CA ARG A 421 -7.63 27.50 16.54
C ARG A 421 -6.58 26.45 16.20
N ILE A 422 -5.95 26.54 15.02
CA ILE A 422 -4.92 25.57 14.59
C ILE A 422 -3.49 26.09 14.85
N GLY A 423 -3.35 27.31 15.37
CA GLY A 423 -2.07 27.88 15.78
C GLY A 423 -1.19 28.33 14.61
N VAL A 424 -1.79 28.75 13.47
CA VAL A 424 -1.04 29.29 12.32
C VAL A 424 -1.26 30.81 12.18
N PRO A 425 -0.33 31.58 11.57
CA PRO A 425 -0.51 32.99 11.35
C PRO A 425 -1.75 33.28 10.48
N ALA A 426 -2.71 34.04 11.02
CA ALA A 426 -4.00 34.31 10.35
C ALA A 426 -3.83 35.05 9.03
N GLU A 427 -2.92 36.03 8.96
CA GLU A 427 -2.60 36.79 7.74
C GLU A 427 -2.10 35.84 6.62
N ASN A 428 -1.19 34.92 6.96
CA ASN A 428 -0.65 33.97 5.99
C ASN A 428 -1.72 33.03 5.49
N LEU A 429 -2.55 32.48 6.37
CA LEU A 429 -3.62 31.56 5.97
C LEU A 429 -4.66 32.27 5.09
N ALA A 430 -5.04 33.51 5.43
CA ALA A 430 -5.96 34.31 4.62
C ALA A 430 -5.39 34.60 3.23
N ALA A 431 -4.12 34.99 3.15
CA ALA A 431 -3.42 35.22 1.88
C ALA A 431 -3.33 33.92 1.03
N THR A 432 -3.08 32.78 1.68
CA THR A 432 -3.07 31.45 1.04
C THR A 432 -4.44 31.11 0.45
N VAL A 433 -5.54 31.33 1.19
CA VAL A 433 -6.91 31.10 0.71
C VAL A 433 -7.22 31.99 -0.48
N GLU A 434 -6.90 33.28 -0.41
CA GLU A 434 -7.16 34.22 -1.50
C GLU A 434 -6.40 33.85 -2.78
N ARG A 435 -5.10 33.53 -2.66
CA ARG A 435 -4.27 33.09 -3.77
C ARG A 435 -4.79 31.79 -4.38
N PHE A 436 -5.10 30.78 -3.57
CA PHE A 436 -5.67 29.50 -4.03
C PHE A 436 -7.03 29.70 -4.71
N ASN A 437 -7.89 30.55 -4.18
CA ASN A 437 -9.17 30.91 -4.79
C ASN A 437 -8.99 31.61 -6.14
N GLY A 438 -7.91 32.38 -6.30
CA GLY A 438 -7.48 32.95 -7.59
C GLY A 438 -7.23 31.83 -8.61
N PHE A 439 -6.39 30.87 -8.28
CA PHE A 439 -6.10 29.70 -9.13
C PHE A 439 -7.34 28.86 -9.44
N ALA A 440 -8.22 28.67 -8.46
CA ALA A 440 -9.47 27.95 -8.69
C ALA A 440 -10.39 28.65 -9.70
N ARG A 441 -10.38 30.00 -9.78
CA ARG A 441 -11.13 30.80 -10.76
C ARG A 441 -10.50 30.75 -12.15
N THR A 442 -9.17 30.87 -12.24
CA THR A 442 -8.44 30.84 -13.52
C THR A 442 -8.32 29.42 -14.08
N GLY A 443 -8.21 28.44 -13.20
CA GLY A 443 -7.96 27.03 -13.53
C GLY A 443 -6.48 26.68 -13.60
N ASP A 444 -5.60 27.59 -13.28
CA ASP A 444 -4.13 27.41 -13.30
C ASP A 444 -3.54 27.61 -11.92
N ASP A 445 -2.93 26.57 -11.36
CA ASP A 445 -2.16 26.62 -10.10
C ASP A 445 -0.71 26.95 -10.43
N GLU A 446 -0.41 28.24 -10.46
CA GLU A 446 0.94 28.77 -10.78
C GLU A 446 2.01 28.33 -9.77
N ASP A 447 1.60 27.93 -8.55
CA ASP A 447 2.54 27.57 -7.48
C ASP A 447 3.01 26.11 -7.60
N PHE A 448 2.07 25.17 -7.83
CA PHE A 448 2.36 23.74 -7.75
C PHE A 448 1.77 22.93 -8.90
N HIS A 449 1.16 23.57 -9.90
CA HIS A 449 0.61 22.96 -11.12
C HIS A 449 -0.42 21.85 -10.86
N ARG A 450 -1.21 21.98 -9.79
CA ARG A 450 -2.25 21.00 -9.44
C ARG A 450 -3.32 20.92 -10.53
N GLY A 451 -3.57 19.69 -10.99
CA GLY A 451 -4.52 19.41 -12.07
C GLY A 451 -3.88 19.43 -13.46
N VAL A 452 -2.55 19.52 -13.57
CA VAL A 452 -1.82 19.40 -14.84
C VAL A 452 -1.48 17.95 -15.16
N SER A 453 -1.00 17.17 -14.18
CA SER A 453 -0.69 15.77 -14.38
C SER A 453 -1.96 14.93 -14.65
N GLY A 454 -1.83 13.96 -15.55
CA GLY A 454 -2.90 12.98 -15.78
C GLY A 454 -3.25 12.16 -14.54
N TYR A 455 -2.31 11.99 -13.61
CA TYR A 455 -2.56 11.35 -12.32
C TYR A 455 -3.53 12.20 -11.45
N ASP A 456 -3.39 13.52 -11.43
CA ASP A 456 -4.21 14.44 -10.65
C ASP A 456 -5.71 14.29 -11.00
N HIS A 457 -6.01 13.92 -12.24
CA HIS A 457 -7.38 13.76 -12.73
C HIS A 457 -8.09 12.49 -12.20
N TYR A 458 -7.34 11.51 -11.69
CA TYR A 458 -7.96 10.24 -11.30
C TYR A 458 -8.91 10.39 -10.10
N TYR A 459 -8.49 11.11 -9.06
CA TYR A 459 -9.32 11.37 -7.87
C TYR A 459 -9.96 12.76 -7.86
N SER A 460 -9.94 13.49 -8.96
CA SER A 460 -10.57 14.80 -9.10
C SER A 460 -12.10 14.71 -9.31
N ASP A 461 -12.77 15.86 -9.35
CA ASP A 461 -14.18 15.97 -9.73
C ASP A 461 -14.31 16.49 -11.18
N PRO A 462 -14.63 15.66 -12.18
CA PRO A 462 -14.71 16.07 -13.57
C PRO A 462 -15.83 17.08 -13.86
N THR A 463 -16.73 17.32 -12.90
CA THR A 463 -17.82 18.31 -13.03
C THR A 463 -17.39 19.71 -12.62
N VAL A 464 -16.23 19.87 -11.99
CA VAL A 464 -15.66 21.16 -11.62
C VAL A 464 -14.88 21.73 -12.80
N LYS A 465 -15.07 23.03 -13.06
CA LYS A 465 -14.45 23.77 -14.16
C LYS A 465 -13.94 25.12 -13.64
N PRO A 466 -12.89 25.68 -14.23
CA PRO A 466 -12.14 25.21 -15.42
C PRO A 466 -11.21 24.02 -15.15
N ASN A 467 -10.70 23.82 -13.91
CA ASN A 467 -9.81 22.75 -13.52
C ASN A 467 -10.51 21.78 -12.55
N CYS A 468 -10.53 20.49 -12.87
CA CYS A 468 -11.24 19.46 -12.09
C CYS A 468 -10.62 19.18 -10.70
N SER A 469 -9.42 19.68 -10.44
CA SER A 469 -8.69 19.53 -9.16
C SER A 469 -8.72 20.79 -8.30
N LEU A 470 -9.29 21.90 -8.78
CA LEU A 470 -9.32 23.19 -8.08
C LEU A 470 -10.76 23.68 -7.90
N ALA A 471 -11.13 24.06 -6.69
CA ALA A 471 -12.37 24.79 -6.40
C ALA A 471 -12.13 25.76 -5.25
N PRO A 472 -12.80 26.93 -5.24
CA PRO A 472 -12.59 27.92 -4.19
C PRO A 472 -13.08 27.44 -2.83
N LEU A 473 -12.44 27.95 -1.77
CA LEU A 473 -12.87 27.85 -0.39
C LEU A 473 -13.54 29.17 0.00
N ASP A 474 -14.87 29.23 -0.09
CA ASP A 474 -15.62 30.49 0.10
C ASP A 474 -16.89 30.32 0.96
N LYS A 475 -17.19 29.10 1.40
CA LYS A 475 -18.41 28.80 2.14
C LYS A 475 -18.14 28.30 3.55
N ALA A 476 -18.39 29.17 4.53
CA ALA A 476 -18.37 28.76 5.94
C ALA A 476 -19.36 27.60 6.24
N PRO A 477 -19.08 26.81 7.27
CA PRO A 477 -17.89 26.80 8.08
C PRO A 477 -16.68 26.22 7.35
N PHE A 478 -15.50 26.64 7.80
CA PHE A 478 -14.22 26.12 7.37
C PHE A 478 -13.73 25.06 8.36
N TYR A 479 -12.98 24.09 7.83
CA TYR A 479 -12.51 22.94 8.60
C TYR A 479 -11.00 22.75 8.41
N ALA A 480 -10.35 22.22 9.44
CA ALA A 480 -8.95 21.80 9.38
C ALA A 480 -8.77 20.42 10.02
N VAL A 481 -7.88 19.62 9.45
CA VAL A 481 -7.44 18.34 10.01
C VAL A 481 -5.93 18.20 9.94
N LYS A 482 -5.33 17.61 10.99
CA LYS A 482 -3.88 17.35 11.04
C LYS A 482 -3.50 16.29 10.03
N ILE A 483 -2.50 16.60 9.21
CA ILE A 483 -1.86 15.65 8.28
C ILE A 483 -0.53 15.21 8.86
N LEU A 484 -0.34 13.89 8.89
CA LEU A 484 0.84 13.23 9.44
C LEU A 484 1.51 12.36 8.36
N PRO A 485 2.83 12.20 8.40
CA PRO A 485 3.56 11.32 7.48
C PRO A 485 3.38 9.85 7.89
N GLY A 486 2.21 9.30 7.60
CA GLY A 486 1.93 7.88 7.81
C GLY A 486 2.42 7.01 6.67
N ASP A 487 2.06 5.72 6.71
CA ASP A 487 2.48 4.74 5.70
C ASP A 487 1.51 3.55 5.58
N LEU A 488 1.76 2.75 4.53
CA LEU A 488 1.13 1.45 4.28
C LEU A 488 2.07 0.28 4.62
N GLY A 489 3.25 0.56 5.21
CA GLY A 489 4.34 -0.34 5.53
C GLY A 489 5.69 0.26 5.17
N THR A 490 6.78 -0.27 5.74
CA THR A 490 8.14 0.18 5.39
C THR A 490 8.57 -0.37 4.02
N LYS A 491 9.54 0.30 3.40
CA LYS A 491 10.03 0.00 2.05
C LYS A 491 11.45 -0.54 2.06
N GLY A 492 12.22 -0.21 3.09
CA GLY A 492 13.58 -0.67 3.30
C GLY A 492 13.66 -2.04 3.95
N GLY A 493 14.76 -2.72 3.70
CA GLY A 493 15.03 -4.06 4.23
C GLY A 493 16.31 -4.68 3.69
N LEU A 494 16.36 -6.00 3.66
CA LEU A 494 17.51 -6.77 3.20
C LEU A 494 17.77 -6.55 1.71
N VAL A 495 19.01 -6.34 1.33
CA VAL A 495 19.41 -6.25 -0.08
C VAL A 495 19.31 -7.64 -0.72
N THR A 496 18.65 -7.71 -1.89
CA THR A 496 18.53 -8.95 -2.65
C THR A 496 18.90 -8.74 -4.12
N ASP A 497 19.35 -9.81 -4.76
CA ASP A 497 19.56 -9.84 -6.21
C ASP A 497 18.26 -10.09 -7.02
N ALA A 498 18.40 -10.30 -8.31
CA ALA A 498 17.28 -10.58 -9.23
C ALA A 498 16.57 -11.92 -8.97
N HIS A 499 17.21 -12.83 -8.24
CA HIS A 499 16.66 -14.13 -7.83
C HIS A 499 16.09 -14.13 -6.40
N ALA A 500 16.03 -12.95 -5.77
CA ALA A 500 15.62 -12.76 -4.37
C ALA A 500 16.57 -13.36 -3.33
N ARG A 501 17.82 -13.73 -3.70
CA ARG A 501 18.84 -14.19 -2.76
C ARG A 501 19.34 -13.02 -1.92
N VAL A 502 19.48 -13.21 -0.62
CA VAL A 502 19.96 -12.16 0.28
C VAL A 502 21.46 -11.98 0.14
N LEU A 503 21.91 -10.72 0.04
CA LEU A 503 23.30 -10.34 -0.19
C LEU A 503 23.98 -9.80 1.08
N ARG A 504 25.28 -10.04 1.18
CA ARG A 504 26.18 -9.38 2.15
C ARG A 504 26.63 -8.00 1.63
N PRO A 505 27.26 -7.16 2.45
CA PRO A 505 27.79 -5.86 2.01
C PRO A 505 28.84 -5.93 0.89
N ASP A 506 29.53 -7.05 0.75
CA ASP A 506 30.50 -7.29 -0.33
C ASP A 506 29.86 -7.83 -1.62
N GLY A 507 28.54 -7.96 -1.63
CA GLY A 507 27.77 -8.49 -2.77
C GLY A 507 27.68 -10.02 -2.84
N SER A 508 28.36 -10.75 -1.94
CA SER A 508 28.24 -12.21 -1.88
C SER A 508 26.88 -12.65 -1.34
N VAL A 509 26.40 -13.82 -1.80
CA VAL A 509 25.13 -14.39 -1.37
C VAL A 509 25.23 -15.00 0.04
N ILE A 510 24.21 -14.82 0.85
CA ILE A 510 24.01 -15.64 2.06
C ILE A 510 23.32 -16.94 1.64
N GLU A 511 24.09 -18.01 1.61
CA GLU A 511 23.60 -19.31 1.19
C GLU A 511 22.42 -19.77 2.05
N GLY A 512 21.37 -20.31 1.40
CA GLY A 512 20.17 -20.81 2.08
C GLY A 512 19.19 -19.73 2.56
N LEU A 513 19.35 -18.45 2.11
CA LEU A 513 18.49 -17.35 2.54
C LEU A 513 17.98 -16.53 1.36
N TRP A 514 16.66 -16.38 1.28
CA TRP A 514 15.94 -15.53 0.33
C TRP A 514 15.03 -14.56 1.05
N ALA A 515 14.69 -13.43 0.42
CA ALA A 515 13.76 -12.45 0.98
C ALA A 515 12.90 -11.78 -0.11
N ALA A 516 11.61 -11.57 0.18
CA ALA A 516 10.66 -10.94 -0.73
C ALA A 516 9.60 -10.11 0.01
N GLY A 517 9.09 -9.05 -0.61
CA GLY A 517 8.16 -8.10 -0.01
C GLY A 517 8.89 -7.10 0.91
N ASN A 518 8.18 -6.51 1.89
CA ASN A 518 8.71 -5.42 2.69
C ASN A 518 9.88 -5.80 3.63
N VAL A 519 10.20 -7.07 3.77
CA VAL A 519 11.42 -7.53 4.46
C VAL A 519 12.68 -7.31 3.61
N SER A 520 12.52 -7.16 2.30
CA SER A 520 13.60 -6.82 1.36
C SER A 520 13.50 -5.37 0.89
N SER A 521 14.62 -4.76 0.52
CA SER A 521 14.64 -3.43 -0.07
C SER A 521 13.81 -3.40 -1.36
N ALA A 522 12.96 -2.39 -1.50
CA ALA A 522 11.95 -2.33 -2.57
C ALA A 522 12.58 -2.13 -3.95
N VAL A 523 12.13 -2.90 -4.94
CA VAL A 523 12.53 -2.71 -6.36
C VAL A 523 12.07 -1.38 -6.95
N MET A 524 11.14 -0.69 -6.29
CA MET A 524 10.67 0.65 -6.64
C MET A 524 11.56 1.79 -6.10
N GLY A 525 12.66 1.47 -5.42
CA GLY A 525 13.56 2.47 -4.84
C GLY A 525 12.80 3.45 -3.93
N ARG A 526 13.05 4.74 -4.08
CA ARG A 526 12.43 5.81 -3.27
C ARG A 526 11.05 6.26 -3.78
N THR A 527 10.62 5.85 -4.96
CA THR A 527 9.37 6.26 -5.60
C THR A 527 8.31 5.16 -5.59
N TYR A 528 7.20 5.37 -6.29
CA TYR A 528 6.10 4.42 -6.42
C TYR A 528 5.57 4.44 -7.86
N ALA A 529 5.75 3.36 -8.61
CA ALA A 529 5.41 3.31 -10.03
C ALA A 529 3.91 3.40 -10.33
N GLY A 530 3.08 2.88 -9.43
CA GLY A 530 1.63 2.87 -9.61
C GLY A 530 0.91 2.01 -8.58
N PRO A 531 -0.44 2.03 -8.54
CA PRO A 531 -1.23 1.32 -7.54
C PRO A 531 -0.95 -0.19 -7.56
N GLY A 532 -0.31 -0.68 -6.51
CA GLY A 532 0.03 -2.10 -6.39
C GLY A 532 1.48 -2.47 -6.74
N ALA A 533 2.35 -1.48 -6.99
CA ALA A 533 3.79 -1.69 -7.15
C ALA A 533 4.51 -2.04 -5.81
N THR A 534 3.75 -2.46 -4.81
CA THR A 534 4.20 -3.11 -3.56
C THR A 534 3.86 -4.59 -3.60
N ILE A 535 2.58 -4.93 -3.83
CA ILE A 535 2.10 -6.32 -3.84
C ILE A 535 2.62 -7.07 -5.06
N GLY A 536 2.69 -6.41 -6.22
CA GLY A 536 3.25 -7.00 -7.43
C GLY A 536 4.66 -7.55 -7.21
N PRO A 537 5.64 -6.70 -6.83
CA PRO A 537 6.99 -7.15 -6.52
C PRO A 537 7.06 -8.20 -5.41
N ALA A 538 6.26 -8.07 -4.35
CA ALA A 538 6.23 -9.04 -3.26
C ALA A 538 5.88 -10.46 -3.75
N MET A 539 4.89 -10.59 -4.62
CA MET A 539 4.51 -11.88 -5.21
C MET A 539 5.54 -12.38 -6.24
N VAL A 540 6.06 -11.48 -7.09
CA VAL A 540 7.04 -11.86 -8.12
C VAL A 540 8.32 -12.37 -7.49
N PHE A 541 8.94 -11.62 -6.58
CA PHE A 541 10.16 -12.06 -5.91
C PHE A 541 9.94 -13.23 -4.95
N GLY A 542 8.75 -13.36 -4.34
CA GLY A 542 8.39 -14.57 -3.59
C GLY A 542 8.37 -15.83 -4.45
N TYR A 543 7.83 -15.74 -5.66
CA TYR A 543 7.85 -16.84 -6.64
C TYR A 543 9.29 -17.15 -7.10
N LEU A 544 10.08 -16.13 -7.45
CA LEU A 544 11.48 -16.28 -7.89
C LEU A 544 12.36 -16.88 -6.80
N ALA A 545 12.15 -16.49 -5.54
CA ALA A 545 12.84 -17.09 -4.39
C ALA A 545 12.61 -18.61 -4.32
N ALA A 546 11.38 -19.06 -4.50
CA ALA A 546 11.05 -20.48 -4.49
C ALA A 546 11.64 -21.23 -5.69
N GLU A 547 11.68 -20.59 -6.86
CA GLU A 547 12.24 -21.17 -8.09
C GLU A 547 13.77 -21.33 -7.99
N ASP A 548 14.48 -20.31 -7.54
CA ASP A 548 15.93 -20.34 -7.33
C ASP A 548 16.32 -21.36 -6.24
N LEU A 549 15.63 -21.33 -5.10
CA LEU A 549 15.81 -22.30 -4.00
C LEU A 549 15.61 -23.75 -4.47
N ALA A 550 14.65 -24.02 -5.35
CA ALA A 550 14.42 -25.38 -5.86
C ALA A 550 15.59 -25.89 -6.70
N SER A 551 16.30 -24.97 -7.37
CA SER A 551 17.45 -25.28 -8.24
C SER A 551 18.78 -25.37 -7.47
N ALA A 552 18.86 -24.76 -6.26
CA ALA A 552 19.98 -24.84 -5.33
C ALA A 552 19.94 -26.19 -4.55
#